data_2fad7802099529e740f06c59d4cfdf83
#
_entry.id   2fad7802099529e740f06c59d4cfdf83
#
_cell.length_a   1.000
_cell.length_b   1.000
_cell.length_c   1.000
_cell.angle_alpha   90.00
_cell.angle_beta   90.00
_cell.angle_gamma   90.00
#
_symmetry.space_group_name_H-M   'P 1'
#
loop_
_entity.id
_entity.type
_entity.pdbx_description
1 polymer ?
#
loop_
_entity_poly.entity_id
_entity_poly.type
_entity_poly.pdbx_seq_one_letter_code
_entity_poly.pdbx_strand_id
1 'polypeptide(L)'
;MDVNKDILAYVSELDIFEYVFGFRPREFEDYIASPFREDRSPGCWFSTTLDGKLKFIDWGSQKLIKGKPHVTMDCFDCVKFKFNLKTFSEVLENIHVHLIHGKGLSPVKQNIIARKSEKTRKEPFKLLVQIRPFKKVDKYFWYDRYGITVNQLKEDRVFPVVAMKLMNTVKGTFVVDLPLEAYCYTKFSSGKKKVYLPYAEDKKKRFCTDCTENDIGGLETLPEFGDHLIITKSYKDWRVLRNAGVECCIWLQNEGMVPALNILLPVCLRFKFVTIFFDSDITGIKAAKDVSDLINLFYPKKSSPFNLPLKYQKRDVTDPADFREVYGENRLRKMLNYFKIL
;
A
#
# COMPACT_ATOMS: atom_id res chain seq x y z
N MET A 1 -8.28 0.15 5.04
CA MET A 1 -7.07 -0.65 5.31
C MET A 1 -7.14 -1.13 6.74
N ASP A 2 -6.92 -2.40 6.99
CA ASP A 2 -6.95 -2.95 8.34
C ASP A 2 -5.53 -2.80 8.91
N VAL A 3 -5.31 -1.75 9.69
CA VAL A 3 -3.99 -1.38 10.26
C VAL A 3 -3.39 -2.55 11.07
N ASN A 4 -4.25 -3.44 11.60
CA ASN A 4 -3.83 -4.66 12.30
C ASN A 4 -3.04 -5.62 11.43
N LYS A 5 -3.40 -5.72 10.13
CA LYS A 5 -2.72 -6.63 9.20
C LYS A 5 -1.31 -6.16 8.85
N ASP A 6 -1.07 -4.86 8.91
CA ASP A 6 0.21 -4.29 8.48
C ASP A 6 1.29 -4.46 9.55
N ILE A 7 0.99 -4.31 10.84
CA ILE A 7 1.98 -4.53 11.90
C ILE A 7 2.34 -6.00 12.03
N LEU A 8 1.38 -6.91 11.79
CA LEU A 8 1.61 -8.36 11.76
C LEU A 8 2.47 -8.82 10.57
N ALA A 9 2.77 -7.93 9.62
CA ALA A 9 3.80 -8.17 8.61
C ALA A 9 5.23 -8.13 9.17
N TYR A 10 5.45 -7.45 10.30
CA TYR A 10 6.78 -7.28 10.94
C TYR A 10 6.97 -8.13 12.17
N VAL A 11 5.90 -8.34 12.94
CA VAL A 11 5.92 -9.15 14.15
C VAL A 11 4.77 -10.15 14.09
N SER A 12 5.02 -11.41 14.44
CA SER A 12 3.95 -12.41 14.51
C SER A 12 3.09 -12.19 15.74
N GLU A 13 1.83 -12.69 15.72
CA GLU A 13 0.98 -12.73 16.92
C GLU A 13 1.72 -13.40 18.11
N LEU A 14 2.49 -14.45 17.82
CA LEU A 14 3.31 -15.14 18.84
C LEU A 14 4.39 -14.27 19.44
N ASP A 15 5.07 -13.43 18.64
CA ASP A 15 6.10 -12.51 19.15
C ASP A 15 5.47 -11.43 20.06
N ILE A 16 4.25 -10.98 19.72
CA ILE A 16 3.50 -10.01 20.53
C ILE A 16 3.04 -10.66 21.83
N PHE A 17 2.54 -11.88 21.79
CA PHE A 17 2.20 -12.62 23.01
C PHE A 17 3.43 -12.88 23.87
N GLU A 18 4.57 -13.29 23.28
CA GLU A 18 5.84 -13.48 24.00
C GLU A 18 6.29 -12.19 24.70
N TYR A 19 6.12 -11.02 24.05
CA TYR A 19 6.41 -9.73 24.65
C TYR A 19 5.54 -9.42 25.87
N VAL A 20 4.24 -9.75 25.82
CA VAL A 20 3.30 -9.50 26.91
C VAL A 20 3.50 -10.47 28.08
N PHE A 21 3.73 -11.74 27.79
CA PHE A 21 3.75 -12.83 28.77
C PHE A 21 5.15 -13.18 29.28
N GLY A 22 6.21 -12.78 28.56
CA GLY A 22 7.59 -13.13 28.89
C GLY A 22 8.01 -14.55 28.49
N PHE A 23 7.10 -15.31 27.88
CA PHE A 23 7.35 -16.65 27.32
C PHE A 23 6.61 -16.82 26.01
N ARG A 24 7.06 -17.76 25.15
CA ARG A 24 6.42 -18.04 23.87
C ARG A 24 5.24 -19.00 24.08
N PRO A 25 4.00 -18.56 23.81
CA PRO A 25 2.83 -19.41 24.00
C PRO A 25 2.83 -20.61 23.06
N ARG A 26 2.34 -21.73 23.57
CA ARG A 26 2.01 -22.93 22.79
C ARG A 26 0.52 -23.25 22.94
N GLU A 27 -0.06 -23.81 21.91
CA GLU A 27 -1.46 -24.18 21.92
C GLU A 27 -1.67 -25.37 22.87
N PHE A 28 -2.70 -25.31 23.75
CA PHE A 28 -3.11 -26.38 24.68
C PHE A 28 -2.04 -26.86 25.66
N GLU A 29 -1.02 -26.07 25.94
CA GLU A 29 -0.16 -26.31 27.09
C GLU A 29 -0.80 -25.73 28.35
N ASP A 30 -0.43 -26.28 29.50
CA ASP A 30 -0.94 -26.05 30.83
C ASP A 30 -1.62 -24.72 31.14
N TYR A 31 -2.62 -24.75 32.02
CA TYR A 31 -3.23 -23.52 32.53
C TYR A 31 -2.17 -22.61 33.14
N ILE A 32 -2.18 -21.36 32.75
CA ILE A 32 -1.27 -20.31 33.22
C ILE A 32 -2.00 -19.33 34.13
N ALA A 33 -1.26 -18.65 35.01
CA ALA A 33 -1.78 -17.53 35.78
C ALA A 33 -2.00 -16.31 34.87
N SER A 34 -3.06 -15.53 35.11
CA SER A 34 -3.34 -14.32 34.37
C SER A 34 -2.26 -13.25 34.58
N PRO A 35 -1.67 -12.67 33.55
CA PRO A 35 -0.74 -11.54 33.69
C PRO A 35 -1.45 -10.21 33.98
N PHE A 36 -2.78 -10.20 34.00
CA PHE A 36 -3.61 -9.01 34.09
C PHE A 36 -4.30 -8.81 35.43
N ARG A 37 -4.21 -9.82 36.32
CA ARG A 37 -4.80 -9.80 37.64
C ARG A 37 -4.00 -10.69 38.60
N GLU A 38 -4.17 -10.48 39.88
CA GLU A 38 -3.68 -11.44 40.87
C GLU A 38 -4.45 -12.78 40.68
N ASP A 39 -3.74 -13.85 40.35
CA ASP A 39 -4.30 -15.15 40.03
C ASP A 39 -3.67 -16.23 40.91
N ARG A 40 -4.46 -16.71 41.87
CA ARG A 40 -4.03 -17.77 42.83
C ARG A 40 -4.32 -19.18 42.31
N SER A 41 -5.14 -19.29 41.26
CA SER A 41 -5.51 -20.56 40.63
C SER A 41 -5.43 -20.40 39.13
N PRO A 42 -4.35 -20.87 38.48
CA PRO A 42 -4.18 -20.76 37.03
C PRO A 42 -5.43 -21.27 36.30
N GLY A 43 -6.03 -20.38 35.48
CA GLY A 43 -7.26 -20.68 34.75
C GLY A 43 -7.25 -19.98 33.36
N CYS A 44 -6.08 -19.66 32.88
CA CYS A 44 -5.90 -19.03 31.56
C CYS A 44 -5.16 -19.99 30.63
N TRP A 45 -5.47 -19.92 29.33
CA TRP A 45 -4.80 -20.73 28.31
C TRP A 45 -4.82 -20.03 26.95
N PHE A 46 -4.07 -20.59 25.99
CA PHE A 46 -4.10 -20.18 24.60
C PHE A 46 -4.89 -21.16 23.75
N SER A 47 -5.68 -20.66 22.81
CA SER A 47 -6.45 -21.47 21.88
C SER A 47 -6.43 -20.84 20.50
N THR A 48 -6.42 -21.68 19.46
CA THR A 48 -6.50 -21.22 18.07
C THR A 48 -7.96 -21.26 17.61
N THR A 49 -8.42 -20.15 17.02
CA THR A 49 -9.75 -20.06 16.41
C THR A 49 -9.81 -20.82 15.10
N LEU A 50 -11.02 -21.11 14.60
CA LEU A 50 -11.23 -21.82 13.32
C LEU A 50 -10.57 -21.13 12.12
N ASP A 51 -10.34 -19.82 12.18
CA ASP A 51 -9.60 -19.03 11.17
C ASP A 51 -8.09 -18.97 11.44
N GLY A 52 -7.58 -19.78 12.36
CA GLY A 52 -6.16 -19.97 12.65
C GLY A 52 -5.51 -18.83 13.45
N LYS A 53 -6.29 -17.99 14.14
CA LYS A 53 -5.77 -16.91 15.00
C LYS A 53 -5.60 -17.41 16.43
N LEU A 54 -4.45 -17.10 17.02
CA LEU A 54 -4.20 -17.40 18.43
C LEU A 54 -4.95 -16.41 19.32
N LYS A 55 -5.60 -16.91 20.36
CA LYS A 55 -6.31 -16.12 21.38
C LYS A 55 -5.87 -16.54 22.76
N PHE A 56 -5.74 -15.57 23.64
CA PHE A 56 -5.60 -15.79 25.08
C PHE A 56 -6.98 -15.77 25.75
N ILE A 57 -7.27 -16.76 26.58
CA ILE A 57 -8.54 -16.93 27.27
C ILE A 57 -8.28 -16.85 28.76
N ASP A 58 -8.92 -15.88 29.44
CA ASP A 58 -8.91 -15.74 30.90
C ASP A 58 -10.29 -16.09 31.47
N TRP A 59 -10.38 -17.24 32.07
CA TRP A 59 -11.63 -17.73 32.67
C TRP A 59 -12.00 -17.02 33.98
N GLY A 60 -11.01 -16.46 34.69
CA GLY A 60 -11.22 -15.74 35.95
C GLY A 60 -11.53 -14.25 35.79
N SER A 61 -11.80 -13.79 34.59
CA SER A 61 -11.83 -12.38 34.19
C SER A 61 -13.12 -11.61 34.55
N GLN A 62 -14.04 -12.14 35.36
CA GLN A 62 -15.25 -11.41 35.79
C GLN A 62 -14.95 -10.01 36.35
N LYS A 63 -13.71 -9.80 36.83
CA LYS A 63 -13.22 -8.46 37.28
C LYS A 63 -12.70 -7.58 36.17
N LEU A 64 -12.30 -8.13 35.00
CA LEU A 64 -11.72 -7.38 33.88
C LEU A 64 -12.81 -6.76 33.00
N ILE A 65 -13.89 -7.50 32.72
CA ILE A 65 -15.04 -7.00 31.95
C ILE A 65 -16.32 -7.40 32.65
N LYS A 66 -17.00 -6.42 33.23
CA LYS A 66 -18.25 -6.59 33.99
C LYS A 66 -19.30 -7.36 33.16
N GLY A 67 -19.76 -8.53 33.65
CA GLY A 67 -20.84 -9.29 33.05
C GLY A 67 -20.44 -10.40 32.04
N LYS A 68 -19.13 -10.64 31.82
CA LYS A 68 -18.66 -11.74 30.97
C LYS A 68 -18.03 -12.85 31.83
N PRO A 69 -18.39 -14.12 31.60
CA PRO A 69 -17.83 -15.24 32.38
C PRO A 69 -16.34 -15.50 32.10
N HIS A 70 -15.88 -15.15 30.95
CA HIS A 70 -14.47 -15.21 30.53
C HIS A 70 -14.19 -14.08 29.52
N VAL A 71 -12.92 -13.74 29.34
CA VAL A 71 -12.47 -12.79 28.33
C VAL A 71 -11.57 -13.52 27.34
N THR A 72 -11.88 -13.38 26.07
CA THR A 72 -11.05 -13.85 24.96
C THR A 72 -10.35 -12.63 24.35
N MET A 73 -9.03 -12.61 24.38
CA MET A 73 -8.20 -11.50 23.96
C MET A 73 -7.30 -11.91 22.80
N ASP A 74 -7.14 -11.03 21.82
CA ASP A 74 -6.05 -11.18 20.85
C ASP A 74 -4.75 -10.57 21.38
N CYS A 75 -3.69 -10.67 20.59
CA CYS A 75 -2.39 -10.18 20.99
C CYS A 75 -2.38 -8.64 21.23
N PHE A 76 -3.19 -7.89 20.49
CA PHE A 76 -3.33 -6.44 20.66
C PHE A 76 -4.11 -6.08 21.92
N ASP A 77 -5.18 -6.81 22.20
CA ASP A 77 -5.93 -6.67 23.44
C ASP A 77 -5.01 -6.93 24.64
N CYS A 78 -4.16 -7.95 24.57
CA CYS A 78 -3.21 -8.26 25.64
C CYS A 78 -2.19 -7.13 25.85
N VAL A 79 -1.64 -6.53 24.79
CA VAL A 79 -0.79 -5.34 24.89
C VAL A 79 -1.54 -4.19 25.55
N LYS A 80 -2.76 -3.93 25.08
CA LYS A 80 -3.62 -2.85 25.60
C LYS A 80 -3.81 -2.97 27.12
N PHE A 81 -4.18 -4.17 27.56
CA PHE A 81 -4.39 -4.45 28.99
C PHE A 81 -3.09 -4.39 29.81
N LYS A 82 -2.01 -4.99 29.31
CA LYS A 82 -0.73 -5.08 30.03
C LYS A 82 -0.13 -3.70 30.32
N PHE A 83 -0.24 -2.80 29.34
CA PHE A 83 0.38 -1.46 29.43
C PHE A 83 -0.62 -0.34 29.72
N ASN A 84 -1.89 -0.69 30.02
CA ASN A 84 -2.98 0.24 30.33
C ASN A 84 -3.16 1.34 29.25
N LEU A 85 -3.11 0.93 27.97
CA LEU A 85 -3.24 1.83 26.83
C LEU A 85 -4.72 2.12 26.54
N LYS A 86 -5.01 3.35 26.09
CA LYS A 86 -6.39 3.81 25.90
C LYS A 86 -6.87 3.58 24.46
N THR A 87 -5.99 3.83 23.51
CA THR A 87 -6.31 3.79 22.07
C THR A 87 -5.58 2.66 21.38
N PHE A 88 -6.11 2.24 20.22
CA PHE A 88 -5.44 1.24 19.39
C PHE A 88 -4.13 1.77 18.78
N SER A 89 -4.05 3.07 18.52
CA SER A 89 -2.83 3.74 18.06
C SER A 89 -1.69 3.61 19.06
N GLU A 90 -1.98 3.79 20.37
CA GLU A 90 -0.99 3.57 21.43
C GLU A 90 -0.52 2.12 21.52
N VAL A 91 -1.40 1.15 21.24
CA VAL A 91 -1.04 -0.27 21.19
C VAL A 91 -0.04 -0.54 20.05
N LEU A 92 -0.31 0.00 18.88
CA LEU A 92 0.58 -0.16 17.72
C LEU A 92 1.93 0.53 17.94
N GLU A 93 1.93 1.71 18.52
CA GLU A 93 3.14 2.44 18.87
C GLU A 93 3.99 1.67 19.90
N ASN A 94 3.35 1.11 20.92
CA ASN A 94 4.02 0.28 21.92
C ASN A 94 4.70 -0.94 21.30
N ILE A 95 3.98 -1.68 20.45
CA ILE A 95 4.52 -2.82 19.72
C ILE A 95 5.69 -2.39 18.82
N HIS A 96 5.53 -1.28 18.11
CA HIS A 96 6.56 -0.76 17.23
C HIS A 96 7.86 -0.43 17.97
N VAL A 97 7.76 0.35 19.06
CA VAL A 97 8.92 0.77 19.85
C VAL A 97 9.66 -0.44 20.45
N HIS A 98 8.93 -1.39 21.00
CA HIS A 98 9.53 -2.48 21.77
C HIS A 98 9.89 -3.73 20.97
N LEU A 99 9.18 -4.01 19.88
CA LEU A 99 9.40 -5.23 19.09
C LEU A 99 10.01 -4.99 17.71
N ILE A 100 9.84 -3.80 17.15
CA ILE A 100 10.37 -3.49 15.82
C ILE A 100 11.63 -2.63 15.91
N HIS A 101 11.62 -1.54 16.67
CA HIS A 101 12.79 -0.66 16.84
C HIS A 101 13.92 -1.26 17.67
N GLY A 102 13.60 -2.10 18.65
CA GLY A 102 14.58 -2.70 19.59
C GLY A 102 15.34 -3.91 19.06
N LYS A 103 14.94 -4.47 17.92
CA LYS A 103 15.60 -5.67 17.34
C LYS A 103 15.81 -5.43 15.87
N GLY A 104 17.08 -5.34 15.44
CA GLY A 104 17.43 -5.39 14.03
C GLY A 104 16.70 -6.57 13.36
N LEU A 105 15.92 -6.29 12.31
CA LEU A 105 15.10 -7.26 11.61
C LEU A 105 15.88 -8.49 11.19
N SER A 106 15.59 -9.64 11.80
CA SER A 106 16.14 -10.93 11.41
C SER A 106 15.44 -11.45 10.13
N PRO A 107 16.20 -12.04 9.16
CA PRO A 107 15.66 -12.55 7.89
C PRO A 107 14.61 -13.66 8.01
N VAL A 108 14.46 -14.27 9.18
CA VAL A 108 13.56 -15.42 9.41
C VAL A 108 12.07 -15.05 9.29
N LYS A 109 11.70 -13.76 9.42
CA LYS A 109 10.29 -13.34 9.40
C LYS A 109 9.69 -13.17 8.01
N GLN A 110 10.49 -13.13 6.94
CA GLN A 110 9.99 -13.05 5.56
C GLN A 110 9.19 -14.29 5.13
N ASN A 111 9.47 -15.46 5.72
CA ASN A 111 8.82 -16.71 5.34
C ASN A 111 7.39 -16.89 5.92
N ILE A 112 7.01 -16.14 6.97
CA ILE A 112 5.67 -16.22 7.58
C ILE A 112 4.68 -15.34 6.83
N ILE A 113 5.15 -14.24 6.23
CA ILE A 113 4.34 -13.36 5.36
C ILE A 113 3.86 -14.13 4.13
N ALA A 114 4.70 -15.03 3.58
CA ALA A 114 4.36 -15.86 2.43
C ALA A 114 3.17 -16.82 2.68
N ARG A 115 2.99 -17.33 3.90
CA ARG A 115 1.93 -18.30 4.22
C ARG A 115 0.54 -17.71 4.46
N LYS A 116 0.41 -16.44 4.90
CA LYS A 116 -0.91 -15.78 5.11
C LYS A 116 -1.54 -15.22 3.83
N SER A 117 -0.76 -15.06 2.75
CA SER A 117 -1.27 -14.62 1.45
C SER A 117 -1.85 -15.75 0.59
N GLU A 118 -1.94 -16.99 1.08
CA GLU A 118 -2.41 -18.15 0.30
C GLU A 118 -3.93 -18.23 0.11
N LYS A 119 -4.73 -17.45 0.83
CA LYS A 119 -6.17 -17.35 0.56
C LYS A 119 -6.46 -16.30 -0.50
N THR A 120 -6.46 -16.71 -1.77
CA THR A 120 -6.76 -15.98 -3.01
C THR A 120 -5.55 -15.43 -3.78
N ARG A 121 -4.39 -16.03 -3.75
CA ARG A 121 -3.43 -15.79 -4.84
C ARG A 121 -4.03 -16.30 -6.12
N LYS A 122 -4.48 -15.38 -6.99
CA LYS A 122 -4.51 -15.69 -8.42
C LYS A 122 -3.13 -16.24 -8.73
N GLU A 123 -3.07 -17.47 -9.25
CA GLU A 123 -1.80 -18.09 -9.60
C GLU A 123 -0.94 -17.10 -10.37
N PRO A 124 0.35 -16.97 -10.01
CA PRO A 124 1.22 -16.02 -10.66
C PRO A 124 1.26 -16.31 -12.15
N PHE A 125 0.93 -15.33 -12.95
CA PHE A 125 1.11 -15.40 -14.39
C PHE A 125 2.24 -14.45 -14.80
N LYS A 126 2.95 -14.79 -15.87
CA LYS A 126 3.94 -13.91 -16.48
C LYS A 126 3.32 -13.20 -17.66
N LEU A 127 3.45 -11.88 -17.69
CA LEU A 127 2.95 -11.05 -18.76
C LEU A 127 4.06 -10.77 -19.78
N LEU A 128 3.86 -11.22 -21.00
CA LEU A 128 4.68 -10.85 -22.15
C LEU A 128 3.86 -9.97 -23.09
N VAL A 129 4.51 -9.04 -23.77
CA VAL A 129 3.85 -8.09 -24.67
C VAL A 129 4.58 -8.00 -26.01
N GLN A 130 3.83 -7.79 -27.07
CA GLN A 130 4.35 -7.47 -28.38
C GLN A 130 4.23 -5.95 -28.61
N ILE A 131 5.37 -5.28 -28.64
CA ILE A 131 5.48 -3.84 -28.85
C ILE A 131 5.29 -3.53 -30.33
N ARG A 132 4.67 -2.40 -30.62
CA ARG A 132 4.59 -1.80 -31.95
C ARG A 132 5.26 -0.41 -31.99
N PRO A 133 5.61 0.12 -33.17
CA PRO A 133 6.03 1.50 -33.31
C PRO A 133 4.95 2.50 -32.87
N PHE A 134 5.39 3.68 -32.39
CA PHE A 134 4.47 4.79 -32.12
C PHE A 134 3.81 5.29 -33.39
N LYS A 135 2.52 5.62 -33.31
CA LYS A 135 1.68 6.16 -34.37
C LYS A 135 1.08 7.51 -33.98
N LYS A 136 0.41 8.19 -34.90
CA LYS A 136 -0.26 9.47 -34.63
C LYS A 136 -1.29 9.39 -33.50
N VAL A 137 -2.00 8.27 -33.36
CA VAL A 137 -2.98 8.03 -32.30
C VAL A 137 -2.33 8.08 -30.91
N ASP A 138 -1.10 7.59 -30.76
CA ASP A 138 -0.38 7.63 -29.49
C ASP A 138 0.00 9.05 -29.10
N LYS A 139 0.43 9.89 -30.11
CA LYS A 139 0.67 11.30 -29.88
C LYS A 139 -0.62 12.00 -29.46
N TYR A 140 -1.73 11.74 -30.15
CA TYR A 140 -3.03 12.31 -29.77
C TYR A 140 -3.41 11.92 -28.33
N PHE A 141 -3.31 10.66 -27.97
CA PHE A 141 -3.67 10.18 -26.61
C PHE A 141 -2.76 10.79 -25.53
N TRP A 142 -1.45 10.76 -25.72
CA TRP A 142 -0.50 11.14 -24.67
C TRP A 142 -0.15 12.62 -24.66
N TYR A 143 0.15 13.19 -25.83
CA TYR A 143 0.62 14.58 -25.92
C TYR A 143 -0.53 15.58 -25.89
N ASP A 144 -1.52 15.41 -26.76
CA ASP A 144 -2.58 16.41 -26.88
C ASP A 144 -3.44 16.46 -25.60
N ARG A 145 -3.69 15.31 -24.98
CA ARG A 145 -4.46 15.22 -23.72
C ARG A 145 -3.62 15.55 -22.49
N TYR A 146 -2.43 14.96 -22.34
CA TYR A 146 -1.66 14.99 -21.09
C TYR A 146 -0.31 15.70 -21.20
N GLY A 147 0.09 16.22 -22.35
CA GLY A 147 1.38 16.85 -22.57
C GLY A 147 2.59 15.92 -22.51
N ILE A 148 2.35 14.61 -22.61
CA ILE A 148 3.41 13.60 -22.49
C ILE A 148 3.95 13.28 -23.89
N THR A 149 5.21 13.62 -24.15
CA THR A 149 5.84 13.40 -25.45
C THR A 149 6.24 11.95 -25.68
N VAL A 150 6.38 11.55 -26.95
CA VAL A 150 6.87 10.21 -27.32
C VAL A 150 8.27 9.93 -26.76
N ASN A 151 9.14 10.95 -26.67
CA ASN A 151 10.47 10.80 -26.10
C ASN A 151 10.38 10.47 -24.60
N GLN A 152 9.53 11.17 -23.87
CA GLN A 152 9.27 10.88 -22.46
C GLN A 152 8.71 9.46 -22.25
N LEU A 153 7.78 9.02 -23.10
CA LEU A 153 7.26 7.65 -23.05
C LEU A 153 8.39 6.61 -23.23
N LYS A 154 9.31 6.84 -24.18
CA LYS A 154 10.47 5.96 -24.41
C LYS A 154 11.43 5.94 -23.21
N GLU A 155 11.75 7.10 -22.64
CA GLU A 155 12.59 7.25 -21.45
C GLU A 155 11.98 6.51 -20.24
N ASP A 156 10.66 6.61 -20.10
CA ASP A 156 9.91 5.95 -19.04
C ASP A 156 9.60 4.48 -19.36
N ARG A 157 10.06 3.98 -20.52
CA ARG A 157 9.80 2.61 -21.00
C ARG A 157 8.29 2.28 -21.05
N VAL A 158 7.53 3.23 -21.57
CA VAL A 158 6.11 3.06 -21.88
C VAL A 158 5.98 2.90 -23.39
N PHE A 159 5.46 1.75 -23.81
CA PHE A 159 5.40 1.39 -25.22
C PHE A 159 3.97 1.03 -25.64
N PRO A 160 3.55 1.42 -26.88
CA PRO A 160 2.33 0.90 -27.44
C PRO A 160 2.49 -0.57 -27.78
N VAL A 161 1.42 -1.35 -27.58
CA VAL A 161 1.43 -2.81 -27.74
C VAL A 161 0.26 -3.28 -28.61
N VAL A 162 0.44 -4.39 -29.33
CA VAL A 162 -0.60 -4.99 -30.21
C VAL A 162 -1.14 -6.29 -29.65
N ALA A 163 -0.36 -7.00 -28.84
CA ALA A 163 -0.78 -8.25 -28.24
C ALA A 163 -0.14 -8.44 -26.87
N MET A 164 -0.80 -9.20 -26.02
CA MET A 164 -0.22 -9.68 -24.75
C MET A 164 -0.37 -11.20 -24.66
N LYS A 165 0.61 -11.83 -24.03
CA LYS A 165 0.65 -13.25 -23.74
C LYS A 165 0.66 -13.46 -22.24
N LEU A 166 -0.35 -14.13 -21.74
CA LEU A 166 -0.49 -14.51 -20.34
C LEU A 166 -0.01 -15.96 -20.19
N MET A 167 1.08 -16.14 -19.47
CA MET A 167 1.65 -17.46 -19.19
C MET A 167 1.33 -17.84 -17.75
N ASN A 168 0.40 -18.74 -17.55
CA ASN A 168 0.03 -19.29 -16.25
C ASN A 168 0.49 -20.74 -16.16
N THR A 169 1.08 -21.15 -15.04
CA THR A 169 1.64 -22.49 -14.85
C THR A 169 0.61 -23.59 -14.86
N VAL A 170 -0.63 -23.30 -14.48
CA VAL A 170 -1.73 -24.29 -14.38
C VAL A 170 -2.69 -24.18 -15.57
N LYS A 171 -3.05 -22.95 -15.97
CA LYS A 171 -4.06 -22.70 -17.03
C LYS A 171 -3.48 -22.65 -18.43
N GLY A 172 -2.17 -22.76 -18.58
CA GLY A 172 -1.47 -22.68 -19.85
C GLY A 172 -1.24 -21.24 -20.33
N THR A 173 -1.08 -21.08 -21.63
CA THR A 173 -0.73 -19.84 -22.28
C THR A 173 -1.91 -19.28 -23.07
N PHE A 174 -2.24 -18.02 -22.85
CA PHE A 174 -3.28 -17.29 -23.58
C PHE A 174 -2.67 -16.10 -24.32
N VAL A 175 -2.98 -15.94 -25.58
CA VAL A 175 -2.62 -14.76 -26.38
C VAL A 175 -3.88 -13.94 -26.59
N VAL A 176 -3.76 -12.63 -26.37
CA VAL A 176 -4.86 -11.67 -26.52
C VAL A 176 -4.38 -10.54 -27.42
N ASP A 177 -5.06 -10.34 -28.54
CA ASP A 177 -4.89 -9.17 -29.39
C ASP A 177 -5.46 -7.93 -28.68
N LEU A 178 -4.75 -6.83 -28.81
CA LEU A 178 -5.05 -5.59 -28.10
C LEU A 178 -5.51 -4.49 -29.06
N PRO A 179 -6.37 -3.56 -28.61
CA PRO A 179 -6.75 -2.40 -29.39
C PRO A 179 -5.54 -1.52 -29.68
N LEU A 180 -5.66 -0.64 -30.67
CA LEU A 180 -4.57 0.22 -31.11
C LEU A 180 -4.01 1.10 -29.99
N GLU A 181 -4.90 1.60 -29.12
CA GLU A 181 -4.54 2.43 -27.96
C GLU A 181 -4.27 1.58 -26.70
N ALA A 182 -3.48 0.54 -26.83
CA ALA A 182 -2.98 -0.24 -25.70
C ALA A 182 -1.53 0.13 -25.41
N TYR A 183 -1.17 0.27 -24.13
CA TYR A 183 0.16 0.70 -23.69
C TYR A 183 0.68 -0.19 -22.58
N CYS A 184 1.99 -0.43 -22.56
CA CYS A 184 2.64 -1.23 -21.53
C CYS A 184 3.70 -0.43 -20.79
N TYR A 185 3.61 -0.42 -19.47
CA TYR A 185 4.61 0.10 -18.55
C TYR A 185 5.57 -1.02 -18.18
N THR A 186 6.88 -0.82 -18.40
CA THR A 186 7.89 -1.87 -18.22
C THR A 186 9.04 -1.46 -17.30
N LYS A 187 9.01 -0.24 -16.75
CA LYS A 187 10.11 0.31 -15.93
C LYS A 187 9.87 0.02 -14.44
N PHE A 188 9.83 -1.26 -14.10
CA PHE A 188 9.81 -1.73 -12.72
C PHE A 188 11.08 -2.53 -12.44
N SER A 189 11.64 -2.39 -11.24
CA SER A 189 12.86 -3.11 -10.81
C SER A 189 12.69 -4.63 -10.84
N SER A 190 11.47 -5.11 -10.65
CA SER A 190 11.11 -6.53 -10.72
C SER A 190 11.10 -7.11 -12.13
N GLY A 191 11.17 -6.27 -13.18
CA GLY A 191 11.00 -6.67 -14.58
C GLY A 191 9.57 -7.03 -14.98
N LYS A 192 8.59 -6.86 -14.07
CA LYS A 192 7.17 -7.06 -14.32
C LYS A 192 6.60 -5.97 -15.21
N LYS A 193 5.35 -6.14 -15.62
CA LYS A 193 4.71 -5.27 -16.60
C LYS A 193 3.28 -4.93 -16.22
N LYS A 194 2.81 -3.77 -16.69
CA LYS A 194 1.41 -3.37 -16.57
C LYS A 194 0.91 -2.87 -17.91
N VAL A 195 -0.07 -3.55 -18.48
CA VAL A 195 -0.76 -3.14 -19.70
C VAL A 195 -1.96 -2.26 -19.34
N TYR A 196 -2.08 -1.14 -20.02
CA TYR A 196 -3.16 -0.16 -19.87
C TYR A 196 -4.00 -0.10 -21.15
N LEU A 197 -5.30 -0.26 -20.98
CA LEU A 197 -6.34 -0.21 -22.00
C LEU A 197 -7.26 0.97 -21.71
N PRO A 198 -6.95 2.19 -22.16
CA PRO A 198 -7.67 3.41 -21.76
C PRO A 198 -9.16 3.39 -22.12
N TYR A 199 -9.51 2.75 -23.22
CA TYR A 199 -10.88 2.70 -23.74
C TYR A 199 -11.59 1.35 -23.50
N ALA A 200 -11.11 0.53 -22.55
CA ALA A 200 -11.84 -0.67 -22.17
C ALA A 200 -13.22 -0.28 -21.59
N GLU A 201 -14.29 -0.87 -22.15
CA GLU A 201 -15.68 -0.64 -21.71
C GLU A 201 -15.86 -0.98 -20.22
N ASP A 202 -15.35 -2.15 -19.82
CA ASP A 202 -15.31 -2.54 -18.42
C ASP A 202 -14.10 -1.94 -17.74
N LYS A 203 -14.33 -1.05 -16.77
CA LYS A 203 -13.27 -0.41 -15.97
C LYS A 203 -12.35 -1.43 -15.29
N LYS A 204 -12.84 -2.62 -14.94
CA LYS A 204 -12.04 -3.70 -14.32
C LYS A 204 -11.04 -4.32 -15.29
N LYS A 205 -11.25 -4.16 -16.59
CA LYS A 205 -10.36 -4.65 -17.66
C LYS A 205 -9.38 -3.60 -18.17
N ARG A 206 -9.42 -2.37 -17.64
CA ARG A 206 -8.49 -1.31 -18.05
C ARG A 206 -7.03 -1.63 -17.80
N PHE A 207 -6.75 -2.50 -16.85
CA PHE A 207 -5.39 -2.90 -16.53
C PHE A 207 -5.24 -4.40 -16.49
N CYS A 208 -4.18 -4.92 -17.15
CA CYS A 208 -3.67 -6.26 -16.99
C CYS A 208 -2.22 -6.17 -16.52
N THR A 209 -1.88 -6.82 -15.40
CA THR A 209 -0.56 -6.65 -14.77
C THR A 209 -0.13 -7.91 -14.03
N ASP A 210 1.15 -8.24 -14.10
CA ASP A 210 1.84 -9.16 -13.21
C ASP A 210 2.58 -8.43 -12.06
N CYS A 211 2.45 -7.09 -11.98
CA CYS A 211 2.94 -6.30 -10.86
C CYS A 211 2.18 -6.59 -9.57
N THR A 212 2.88 -6.41 -8.47
CA THR A 212 2.33 -6.44 -7.11
C THR A 212 2.28 -5.03 -6.52
N GLU A 213 1.75 -4.88 -5.33
CA GLU A 213 1.76 -3.63 -4.57
C GLU A 213 3.17 -3.07 -4.36
N ASN A 214 4.19 -3.94 -4.34
CA ASN A 214 5.59 -3.56 -4.11
C ASN A 214 6.29 -3.03 -5.37
N ASP A 215 5.65 -3.07 -6.51
CA ASP A 215 6.18 -2.56 -7.78
C ASP A 215 5.85 -1.07 -7.90
N ILE A 216 6.65 -0.22 -7.27
CA ILE A 216 6.51 1.24 -7.28
C ILE A 216 7.18 1.80 -8.53
N GLY A 217 6.49 2.69 -9.25
CA GLY A 217 7.07 3.37 -10.40
C GLY A 217 7.69 4.72 -10.05
N GLY A 218 8.74 5.11 -10.76
CA GLY A 218 9.43 6.38 -10.58
C GLY A 218 10.50 6.39 -9.49
N LEU A 219 10.75 5.27 -8.78
CA LEU A 219 11.76 5.18 -7.73
C LEU A 219 13.16 5.55 -8.21
N GLU A 220 13.50 5.15 -9.42
CA GLU A 220 14.82 5.40 -10.04
C GLU A 220 15.07 6.86 -10.40
N THR A 221 14.01 7.70 -10.34
CA THR A 221 14.11 9.14 -10.61
C THR A 221 14.29 9.97 -9.35
N LEU A 222 14.20 9.34 -8.18
CA LEU A 222 14.31 10.04 -6.91
C LEU A 222 15.78 10.30 -6.53
N PRO A 223 16.10 11.48 -5.99
CA PRO A 223 17.40 11.72 -5.35
C PRO A 223 17.54 10.88 -4.09
N GLU A 224 18.74 10.77 -3.56
CA GLU A 224 19.00 10.06 -2.31
C GLU A 224 18.23 10.66 -1.13
N PHE A 225 18.16 12.00 -1.05
CA PHE A 225 17.41 12.76 -0.05
C PHE A 225 16.70 13.94 -0.72
N GLY A 226 15.65 14.46 -0.08
CA GLY A 226 14.91 15.60 -0.57
C GLY A 226 14.01 16.25 0.47
N ASP A 227 13.40 17.37 0.12
CA ASP A 227 12.49 18.07 1.03
C ASP A 227 11.07 17.50 0.96
N HIS A 228 10.56 17.25 -0.23
CA HIS A 228 9.17 16.90 -0.42
C HIS A 228 9.00 15.76 -1.43
N LEU A 229 8.33 14.69 -1.04
CA LEU A 229 7.94 13.57 -1.89
C LEU A 229 6.45 13.60 -2.17
N ILE A 230 6.06 13.47 -3.44
CA ILE A 230 4.68 13.26 -3.84
C ILE A 230 4.47 11.78 -4.17
N ILE A 231 3.43 11.18 -3.60
CA ILE A 231 3.00 9.81 -3.94
C ILE A 231 1.66 9.90 -4.65
N THR A 232 1.62 9.44 -5.90
CA THR A 232 0.39 9.36 -6.68
C THR A 232 0.05 7.91 -7.04
N LYS A 233 -1.05 7.65 -7.75
CA LYS A 233 -1.57 6.30 -8.00
C LYS A 233 -1.37 5.78 -9.42
N SER A 234 -0.91 6.64 -10.36
CA SER A 234 -0.79 6.24 -11.75
C SER A 234 0.41 6.85 -12.46
N TYR A 235 0.87 6.17 -13.52
CA TYR A 235 1.91 6.71 -14.40
C TYR A 235 1.50 8.05 -15.03
N LYS A 236 0.25 8.20 -15.45
CA LYS A 236 -0.30 9.41 -16.05
C LYS A 236 -0.11 10.62 -15.13
N ASP A 237 -0.57 10.47 -13.87
CA ASP A 237 -0.49 11.53 -12.87
C ASP A 237 0.94 11.86 -12.54
N TRP A 238 1.76 10.83 -12.33
CA TRP A 238 3.19 10.97 -12.07
C TRP A 238 3.89 11.78 -13.16
N ARG A 239 3.66 11.44 -14.46
CA ARG A 239 4.35 12.13 -15.56
C ARG A 239 3.85 13.55 -15.75
N VAL A 240 2.55 13.79 -15.57
CA VAL A 240 1.96 15.14 -15.62
C VAL A 240 2.50 16.02 -14.48
N LEU A 241 2.61 15.49 -13.27
CA LEU A 241 3.23 16.21 -12.14
C LEU A 241 4.72 16.52 -12.42
N ARG A 242 5.47 15.56 -12.96
CA ARG A 242 6.86 15.77 -13.40
C ARG A 242 6.98 16.87 -14.45
N ASN A 243 6.11 16.90 -15.45
CA ASN A 243 6.07 17.95 -16.47
C ASN A 243 5.71 19.31 -15.86
N ALA A 244 4.87 19.34 -14.83
CA ALA A 244 4.55 20.57 -14.10
C ALA A 244 5.67 21.06 -13.17
N GLY A 245 6.77 20.31 -13.00
CA GLY A 245 7.93 20.71 -12.22
C GLY A 245 8.10 19.99 -10.88
N VAL A 246 7.25 19.00 -10.55
CA VAL A 246 7.43 18.17 -9.35
C VAL A 246 8.62 17.24 -9.54
N GLU A 247 9.73 17.50 -8.87
CA GLU A 247 10.96 16.73 -9.04
C GLU A 247 10.92 15.37 -8.34
N CYS A 248 10.37 15.32 -7.14
CA CYS A 248 10.34 14.09 -6.33
C CYS A 248 8.93 13.52 -6.30
N CYS A 249 8.64 12.60 -7.21
CA CYS A 249 7.33 11.96 -7.33
C CYS A 249 7.47 10.48 -7.67
N ILE A 250 6.65 9.65 -7.03
CA ILE A 250 6.48 8.21 -7.33
C ILE A 250 5.01 7.88 -7.56
N TRP A 251 4.74 6.71 -8.14
CA TRP A 251 3.38 6.25 -8.31
C TRP A 251 3.20 4.78 -7.90
N LEU A 252 2.06 4.51 -7.28
CA LEU A 252 1.63 3.17 -6.85
C LEU A 252 0.82 2.49 -7.96
N GLN A 253 0.62 1.18 -7.83
CA GLN A 253 -0.13 0.41 -8.83
C GLN A 253 -1.61 0.82 -8.91
N ASN A 254 -2.21 1.14 -7.78
CA ASN A 254 -3.52 1.79 -7.62
C ASN A 254 -3.69 2.22 -6.16
N GLU A 255 -4.81 2.85 -5.82
CA GLU A 255 -5.13 3.35 -4.48
C GLU A 255 -5.19 2.28 -3.39
N GLY A 256 -5.64 1.07 -3.77
CA GLY A 256 -5.77 -0.07 -2.84
C GLY A 256 -4.54 -0.96 -2.76
N MET A 257 -3.52 -0.74 -3.60
CA MET A 257 -2.28 -1.53 -3.62
C MET A 257 -1.15 -0.72 -2.99
N VAL A 258 -1.19 -0.63 -1.67
CA VAL A 258 -0.17 0.07 -0.89
C VAL A 258 1.02 -0.87 -0.67
N PRO A 259 2.26 -0.44 -0.99
CA PRO A 259 3.45 -1.24 -0.78
C PRO A 259 3.63 -1.66 0.68
N ALA A 260 4.28 -2.78 0.88
CA ALA A 260 4.66 -3.22 2.22
C ALA A 260 5.47 -2.12 2.93
N LEU A 261 5.26 -1.94 4.24
CA LEU A 261 5.87 -0.85 5.00
C LEU A 261 7.41 -0.84 4.95
N ASN A 262 8.02 -2.03 4.93
CA ASN A 262 9.47 -2.18 4.79
C ASN A 262 10.01 -1.69 3.42
N ILE A 263 9.14 -1.44 2.46
CA ILE A 263 9.47 -0.86 1.15
C ILE A 263 9.09 0.62 1.11
N LEU A 264 7.89 0.97 1.58
CA LEU A 264 7.37 2.33 1.51
C LEU A 264 8.07 3.28 2.49
N LEU A 265 8.24 2.88 3.76
CA LEU A 265 8.81 3.75 4.79
C LEU A 265 10.26 4.18 4.50
N PRO A 266 11.19 3.30 4.07
CA PRO A 266 12.54 3.73 3.70
C PRO A 266 12.55 4.78 2.59
N VAL A 267 11.62 4.71 1.63
CA VAL A 267 11.48 5.75 0.59
C VAL A 267 10.98 7.05 1.20
N CYS A 268 9.94 7.01 2.04
CA CYS A 268 9.40 8.19 2.71
C CYS A 268 10.41 8.89 3.61
N LEU A 269 11.29 8.12 4.28
CA LEU A 269 12.30 8.66 5.20
C LEU A 269 13.37 9.52 4.52
N ARG A 270 13.60 9.31 3.24
CA ARG A 270 14.54 10.10 2.44
C ARG A 270 14.11 11.57 2.28
N PHE A 271 12.86 11.88 2.60
CA PHE A 271 12.28 13.20 2.40
C PHE A 271 11.82 13.80 3.72
N LYS A 272 11.86 15.13 3.85
CA LYS A 272 11.38 15.80 5.07
C LYS A 272 9.87 15.68 5.22
N PHE A 273 9.14 15.76 4.10
CA PHE A 273 7.69 15.69 4.07
C PHE A 273 7.17 14.84 2.90
N VAL A 274 5.99 14.22 3.06
CA VAL A 274 5.35 13.38 2.04
C VAL A 274 3.92 13.84 1.81
N THR A 275 3.53 14.05 0.57
CA THR A 275 2.13 14.32 0.19
C THR A 275 1.56 13.13 -0.57
N ILE A 276 0.40 12.66 -0.15
CA ILE A 276 -0.35 11.61 -0.85
C ILE A 276 -1.39 12.28 -1.73
N PHE A 277 -1.17 12.22 -3.04
CA PHE A 277 -2.02 12.86 -4.04
C PHE A 277 -2.71 11.81 -4.91
N PHE A 278 -3.82 11.28 -4.42
CA PHE A 278 -4.69 10.33 -5.12
C PHE A 278 -5.89 11.07 -5.73
N ASP A 279 -6.88 10.32 -6.25
CA ASP A 279 -8.09 10.91 -6.79
C ASP A 279 -8.86 11.69 -5.72
N SER A 280 -9.50 12.74 -6.15
CA SER A 280 -10.36 13.57 -5.30
C SER A 280 -11.81 13.08 -5.25
N ASP A 281 -12.05 11.80 -5.58
CA ASP A 281 -13.31 11.12 -5.29
C ASP A 281 -13.30 10.50 -3.88
N ILE A 282 -14.46 10.00 -3.44
CA ILE A 282 -14.64 9.46 -2.08
C ILE A 282 -13.62 8.33 -1.79
N THR A 283 -13.35 7.48 -2.77
CA THR A 283 -12.44 6.34 -2.63
C THR A 283 -10.99 6.80 -2.53
N GLY A 284 -10.57 7.70 -3.42
CA GLY A 284 -9.21 8.23 -3.44
C GLY A 284 -8.89 9.10 -2.22
N ILE A 285 -9.84 9.94 -1.78
CA ILE A 285 -9.70 10.75 -0.54
C ILE A 285 -9.48 9.84 0.66
N LYS A 286 -10.30 8.81 0.80
CA LYS A 286 -10.15 7.83 1.88
C LYS A 286 -8.82 7.10 1.80
N ALA A 287 -8.46 6.58 0.64
CA ALA A 287 -7.20 5.86 0.45
C ALA A 287 -5.98 6.75 0.71
N ALA A 288 -5.98 8.01 0.26
CA ALA A 288 -4.91 8.97 0.54
C ALA A 288 -4.76 9.24 2.05
N LYS A 289 -5.90 9.39 2.73
CA LYS A 289 -5.89 9.54 4.20
C LYS A 289 -5.34 8.29 4.89
N ASP A 290 -5.79 7.10 4.52
CA ASP A 290 -5.36 5.83 5.12
C ASP A 290 -3.84 5.63 4.95
N VAL A 291 -3.27 5.93 3.77
CA VAL A 291 -1.82 5.87 3.53
C VAL A 291 -1.06 6.91 4.35
N SER A 292 -1.58 8.14 4.42
CA SER A 292 -0.98 9.19 5.22
C SER A 292 -0.99 8.84 6.71
N ASP A 293 -2.11 8.38 7.24
CA ASP A 293 -2.24 7.95 8.62
C ASP A 293 -1.27 6.79 8.93
N LEU A 294 -1.11 5.86 8.00
CA LEU A 294 -0.16 4.75 8.11
C LEU A 294 1.29 5.22 8.20
N ILE A 295 1.70 6.18 7.37
CA ILE A 295 3.05 6.76 7.43
C ILE A 295 3.23 7.53 8.76
N ASN A 296 2.23 8.32 9.15
CA ASN A 296 2.27 9.14 10.36
C ASN A 296 2.24 8.32 11.65
N LEU A 297 1.75 7.07 11.60
CA LEU A 297 1.82 6.14 12.72
C LEU A 297 3.28 5.87 13.13
N PHE A 298 4.18 5.77 12.15
CA PHE A 298 5.60 5.51 12.37
C PHE A 298 6.43 6.79 12.48
N TYR A 299 6.00 7.84 11.78
CA TYR A 299 6.71 9.12 11.70
C TYR A 299 5.69 10.28 11.81
N PRO A 300 5.36 10.72 13.04
CA PRO A 300 4.33 11.72 13.27
C PRO A 300 4.55 13.01 12.45
N LYS A 301 3.48 13.51 11.83
CA LYS A 301 3.48 14.70 10.96
C LYS A 301 4.37 14.57 9.70
N LYS A 302 4.78 13.36 9.34
CA LYS A 302 5.62 13.09 8.17
C LYS A 302 4.85 13.26 6.86
N SER A 303 3.56 12.96 6.86
CA SER A 303 2.76 12.99 5.64
C SER A 303 1.39 13.66 5.83
N SER A 304 0.84 14.13 4.70
CA SER A 304 -0.55 14.59 4.61
C SER A 304 -1.19 14.16 3.29
N PRO A 305 -2.51 13.89 3.28
CA PRO A 305 -3.25 13.76 2.03
C PRO A 305 -3.45 15.14 1.39
N PHE A 306 -3.44 15.19 0.06
CA PHE A 306 -3.80 16.36 -0.72
C PHE A 306 -4.89 15.99 -1.72
N ASN A 307 -5.90 16.82 -1.82
CA ASN A 307 -7.00 16.67 -2.75
C ASN A 307 -7.11 17.92 -3.63
N LEU A 308 -7.58 17.75 -4.86
CA LEU A 308 -7.87 18.91 -5.71
C LEU A 308 -8.86 19.84 -5.00
N PRO A 309 -8.63 21.16 -5.03
CA PRO A 309 -9.58 22.12 -4.46
C PRO A 309 -10.98 21.99 -5.07
N LEU A 310 -12.02 22.09 -4.25
CA LEU A 310 -13.43 21.92 -4.68
C LEU A 310 -13.81 22.72 -5.92
N LYS A 311 -13.28 23.95 -6.06
CA LYS A 311 -13.52 24.82 -7.24
C LYS A 311 -13.03 24.24 -8.57
N TYR A 312 -12.14 23.26 -8.52
CA TYR A 312 -11.58 22.57 -9.70
C TYR A 312 -12.15 21.17 -9.85
N GLN A 313 -12.79 20.63 -8.82
CA GLN A 313 -13.44 19.32 -8.90
C GLN A 313 -14.66 19.44 -9.80
N LYS A 314 -14.66 18.67 -10.87
CA LYS A 314 -15.79 18.45 -11.76
C LYS A 314 -15.97 16.93 -11.85
N ARG A 315 -17.10 16.49 -12.41
CA ARG A 315 -17.40 15.06 -12.55
C ARG A 315 -16.25 14.23 -13.14
N ASP A 316 -15.48 14.84 -14.06
CA ASP A 316 -14.44 14.18 -14.81
C ASP A 316 -13.02 14.74 -14.50
N VAL A 317 -12.88 15.50 -13.39
CA VAL A 317 -11.59 16.07 -12.95
C VAL A 317 -11.34 15.65 -11.51
N THR A 318 -10.71 14.52 -11.35
CA THR A 318 -10.43 13.94 -10.04
C THR A 318 -8.94 13.78 -9.75
N ASP A 319 -8.09 13.78 -10.76
CA ASP A 319 -6.66 13.53 -10.67
C ASP A 319 -5.83 14.62 -11.38
N PRO A 320 -4.50 14.68 -11.18
CA PRO A 320 -3.61 15.64 -11.84
C PRO A 320 -3.65 15.58 -13.36
N ALA A 321 -3.80 14.41 -13.95
CA ALA A 321 -3.82 14.25 -15.40
C ALA A 321 -5.12 14.80 -16.00
N ASP A 322 -6.25 14.53 -15.39
CA ASP A 322 -7.55 15.07 -15.77
C ASP A 322 -7.57 16.60 -15.56
N PHE A 323 -6.95 17.08 -14.46
CA PHE A 323 -6.81 18.53 -14.25
C PHE A 323 -6.04 19.19 -15.39
N ARG A 324 -4.92 18.61 -15.79
CA ARG A 324 -4.10 19.12 -16.90
C ARG A 324 -4.88 19.10 -18.22
N GLU A 325 -5.61 18.03 -18.50
CA GLU A 325 -6.42 17.89 -19.72
C GLU A 325 -7.48 19.02 -19.81
N VAL A 326 -8.15 19.32 -18.71
CA VAL A 326 -9.26 20.30 -18.71
C VAL A 326 -8.78 21.75 -18.55
N TYR A 327 -7.79 22.00 -17.70
CA TYR A 327 -7.39 23.34 -17.32
C TYR A 327 -6.03 23.76 -17.88
N GLY A 328 -5.25 22.84 -18.45
CA GLY A 328 -3.93 23.06 -19.00
C GLY A 328 -2.81 23.07 -17.96
N GLU A 329 -1.59 22.88 -18.45
CA GLU A 329 -0.38 22.74 -17.62
C GLU A 329 -0.07 24.00 -16.79
N ASN A 330 -0.26 25.18 -17.35
CA ASN A 330 0.02 26.43 -16.64
C ASN A 330 -0.88 26.61 -15.40
N ARG A 331 -2.14 26.20 -15.47
CA ARG A 331 -3.05 26.25 -14.31
C ARG A 331 -2.69 25.20 -13.29
N LEU A 332 -2.32 24.00 -13.74
CA LEU A 332 -1.83 22.94 -12.83
C LEU A 332 -0.60 23.45 -12.06
N ARG A 333 0.40 23.99 -12.74
CA ARG A 333 1.61 24.53 -12.12
C ARG A 333 1.31 25.66 -11.12
N LYS A 334 0.42 26.60 -11.47
CA LYS A 334 -0.02 27.66 -10.54
C LYS A 334 -0.73 27.09 -9.29
N MET A 335 -1.55 26.06 -9.47
CA MET A 335 -2.24 25.41 -8.37
C MET A 335 -1.24 24.70 -7.45
N LEU A 336 -0.29 23.92 -8.00
CA LEU A 336 0.74 23.23 -7.24
C LEU A 336 1.61 24.21 -6.43
N ASN A 337 2.04 25.32 -7.05
CA ASN A 337 2.79 26.38 -6.35
C ASN A 337 1.98 27.02 -5.22
N TYR A 338 0.71 27.33 -5.45
CA TYR A 338 -0.15 27.94 -4.42
C TYR A 338 -0.28 27.06 -3.18
N PHE A 339 -0.35 25.75 -3.37
CA PHE A 339 -0.43 24.78 -2.27
C PHE A 339 0.94 24.29 -1.77
N LYS A 340 2.04 24.89 -2.25
CA LYS A 340 3.43 24.52 -1.86
C LYS A 340 3.73 23.04 -2.10
N ILE A 341 3.25 22.51 -3.21
CA ILE A 341 3.54 21.15 -3.67
C ILE A 341 4.76 21.17 -4.60
N LEU A 342 4.98 22.29 -5.29
CA LEU A 342 6.20 22.61 -6.01
C LEU A 342 7.18 23.34 -5.11
#